data_35283b95ecfb2f533dbfb8393bba0429
#
_entry.id   35283b95ecfb2f533dbfb8393bba0429
#
_cell.length_a   1.000
_cell.length_b   1.000
_cell.length_c   1.000
_cell.angle_alpha   90.00
_cell.angle_beta   90.00
_cell.angle_gamma   90.00
#
_symmetry.space_group_name_H-M   'P 1'
#
loop_
_entity.id
_entity.type
_entity.pdbx_description
1 polymer ?
#
loop_
_entity_poly.entity_id
_entity_poly.type
_entity_poly.pdbx_seq_one_letter_code
_entity_poly.pdbx_strand_id
1 'polypeptide(L)'
;MKTRNMLLAHAKTMSAASVIALCMGAGTLAAPLVTQAQSFESTQRQPIDSIVAVVNDGVIMRSELNDRVAQIEQQAQAQGGTLPPGSALQAQVLERMILDEIQLQLANRSNLSIDDTELNRQLRTIAESNNMTLDQFANAVEADGMTLAEVREDIRREMLMRQVQQRQVGQRVSVSDRDVQRVLDQQGNQNSDQAFVEEIRARHVLVELTPTRSEEQARARAQDVRQRLQQGADFASVAREFSDDSGSALNGGELGWVRPGQTVPAFEEALQTLNVNQISEPVRSQFGYHVIEVEERRRQNVTNESRQEQVRQAIFQRRANEELQVWQQEIRAEAFVDVRL
;
A
#
# COMPACT_ATOMS: atom_id res chain seq x y z
N MET A 1 -9.89 -12.33 -5.65
CA MET A 1 -9.41 -13.15 -4.53
C MET A 1 -8.48 -14.24 -5.05
N LYS A 2 -7.35 -13.88 -5.72
CA LYS A 2 -6.33 -14.84 -6.27
C LYS A 2 -5.06 -14.11 -6.73
N THR A 3 -4.45 -13.28 -5.87
CA THR A 3 -3.13 -12.66 -6.13
C THR A 3 -2.32 -12.60 -4.85
N ARG A 4 -2.26 -13.73 -4.09
CA ARG A 4 -1.73 -13.68 -2.73
C ARG A 4 -0.62 -14.68 -2.41
N ASN A 5 0.05 -15.24 -3.41
CA ASN A 5 1.13 -16.21 -3.15
C ASN A 5 2.23 -16.08 -4.20
N MET A 6 3.04 -15.01 -4.13
CA MET A 6 4.07 -14.82 -5.14
C MET A 6 5.51 -14.70 -4.61
N LEU A 7 5.74 -14.94 -3.32
CA LEU A 7 7.09 -14.83 -2.74
C LEU A 7 7.48 -15.94 -1.76
N LEU A 8 6.71 -17.03 -1.64
CA LEU A 8 6.96 -18.05 -0.61
C LEU A 8 7.00 -19.51 -1.11
N ALA A 9 7.39 -19.77 -2.35
CA ALA A 9 7.41 -21.15 -2.88
C ALA A 9 8.80 -21.86 -2.89
N HIS A 10 9.85 -21.31 -2.30
CA HIS A 10 11.20 -21.91 -2.40
C HIS A 10 11.92 -22.21 -1.09
N ALA A 11 11.23 -22.61 -0.06
CA ALA A 11 11.85 -23.13 1.14
C ALA A 11 11.47 -24.59 1.38
N LYS A 12 11.90 -25.53 0.53
CA LYS A 12 12.07 -26.96 0.89
C LYS A 12 12.73 -27.74 -0.25
N THR A 13 13.79 -28.42 0.14
CA THR A 13 14.54 -29.52 -0.48
C THR A 13 15.89 -29.16 -1.10
N MET A 14 16.94 -29.19 -0.27
CA MET A 14 18.20 -29.77 -0.69
C MET A 14 18.71 -30.65 0.44
N SER A 15 18.64 -31.96 0.21
CA SER A 15 19.22 -32.98 1.03
C SER A 15 20.65 -33.24 0.56
N ALA A 16 21.54 -33.32 1.53
CA ALA A 16 22.94 -33.67 1.39
C ALA A 16 23.16 -35.12 0.98
N ALA A 17 24.14 -35.37 0.14
CA ALA A 17 24.84 -36.66 0.10
C ALA A 17 26.31 -36.46 -0.25
N SER A 18 27.12 -36.55 0.77
CA SER A 18 28.58 -36.75 0.71
C SER A 18 28.90 -38.14 0.19
N VAL A 19 29.91 -38.28 -0.66
CA VAL A 19 30.71 -39.49 -0.76
C VAL A 19 32.17 -39.10 -0.94
N ILE A 20 32.95 -39.43 0.10
CA ILE A 20 34.42 -39.46 0.14
C ILE A 20 34.88 -40.79 -0.44
N ALA A 21 35.81 -40.76 -1.37
CA ALA A 21 36.62 -41.92 -1.68
C ALA A 21 38.11 -41.55 -1.73
N LEU A 22 38.79 -42.04 -0.76
CA LEU A 22 40.22 -42.01 -0.55
C LEU A 22 40.86 -43.18 -1.33
N CYS A 23 41.88 -42.96 -2.17
CA CYS A 23 42.80 -43.97 -2.60
C CYS A 23 44.24 -43.44 -2.62
N MET A 24 45.04 -43.98 -1.69
CA MET A 24 46.48 -43.87 -1.71
C MET A 24 47.10 -44.79 -2.78
N GLY A 25 48.13 -44.31 -3.46
CA GLY A 25 49.00 -45.13 -4.31
C GLY A 25 50.35 -44.44 -4.51
N ALA A 26 51.35 -44.97 -3.87
CA ALA A 26 52.75 -44.54 -3.99
C ALA A 26 53.39 -45.07 -5.29
N GLY A 27 54.26 -44.30 -5.94
CA GLY A 27 55.01 -44.75 -7.10
C GLY A 27 55.94 -43.69 -7.67
N THR A 28 57.18 -43.68 -7.22
CA THR A 28 58.49 -43.40 -7.81
C THR A 28 58.72 -42.43 -8.93
N LEU A 29 59.62 -41.50 -8.63
CA LEU A 29 60.54 -40.65 -9.38
C LEU A 29 60.81 -41.00 -10.87
N ALA A 30 60.51 -39.98 -11.72
CA ALA A 30 61.31 -39.64 -12.89
C ALA A 30 60.99 -38.19 -13.25
N ALA A 31 61.95 -37.29 -13.13
CA ALA A 31 61.80 -35.90 -13.57
C ALA A 31 62.11 -35.78 -15.08
N PRO A 32 61.21 -35.16 -15.85
CA PRO A 32 61.62 -34.46 -17.06
C PRO A 32 61.58 -32.96 -16.80
N LEU A 33 62.60 -32.26 -17.22
CA LEU A 33 62.63 -30.80 -17.38
C LEU A 33 61.46 -30.38 -18.24
N VAL A 34 60.40 -29.91 -17.64
CA VAL A 34 59.32 -29.26 -18.36
C VAL A 34 59.66 -27.77 -18.44
N THR A 35 59.98 -27.32 -19.64
CA THR A 35 60.00 -25.94 -20.07
C THR A 35 58.71 -25.29 -19.62
N GLN A 36 58.75 -24.33 -18.72
CA GLN A 36 57.61 -23.48 -18.36
C GLN A 36 57.25 -22.65 -19.60
N ALA A 37 56.33 -23.15 -20.41
CA ALA A 37 55.55 -22.29 -21.24
C ALA A 37 54.69 -21.41 -20.31
N GLN A 38 55.07 -20.13 -20.21
CA GLN A 38 54.20 -19.12 -19.61
C GLN A 38 52.89 -19.14 -20.39
N SER A 39 51.88 -19.80 -19.85
CA SER A 39 50.51 -19.58 -20.26
C SER A 39 50.22 -18.09 -20.00
N PHE A 40 50.18 -17.31 -21.06
CA PHE A 40 49.53 -16.03 -21.00
C PHE A 40 48.11 -16.32 -20.50
N GLU A 41 47.84 -16.00 -19.23
CA GLU A 41 46.47 -15.87 -18.75
C GLU A 41 45.76 -14.96 -19.72
N SER A 42 44.90 -15.54 -20.53
CA SER A 42 43.96 -14.79 -21.32
C SER A 42 43.13 -13.98 -20.26
N THR A 43 43.49 -12.72 -20.11
CA THR A 43 42.68 -11.75 -19.43
C THR A 43 41.29 -11.90 -20.05
N GLN A 44 40.38 -12.57 -19.35
CA GLN A 44 38.98 -12.62 -19.76
C GLN A 44 38.53 -11.15 -19.82
N ARG A 45 38.49 -10.65 -21.05
CA ARG A 45 37.84 -9.37 -21.31
C ARG A 45 36.41 -9.56 -20.82
N GLN A 46 36.09 -9.01 -19.66
CA GLN A 46 34.69 -8.86 -19.27
C GLN A 46 34.01 -8.16 -20.45
N PRO A 47 32.99 -8.76 -21.03
CA PRO A 47 32.27 -8.09 -22.09
C PRO A 47 31.78 -6.75 -21.55
N ILE A 48 32.17 -5.66 -22.21
CA ILE A 48 31.64 -4.33 -21.90
C ILE A 48 30.13 -4.43 -22.12
N ASP A 49 29.34 -4.06 -21.11
CA ASP A 49 27.90 -4.05 -21.23
C ASP A 49 27.44 -3.16 -22.40
N SER A 50 26.42 -3.55 -23.11
CA SER A 50 25.95 -2.86 -24.31
C SER A 50 24.57 -2.25 -24.10
N ILE A 51 24.35 -1.09 -24.70
CA ILE A 51 23.05 -0.42 -24.69
C ILE A 51 22.12 -1.18 -25.63
N VAL A 52 20.93 -1.59 -25.10
CA VAL A 52 19.86 -2.23 -25.89
C VAL A 52 18.73 -1.27 -26.25
N ALA A 53 18.57 -0.18 -25.50
CA ALA A 53 17.70 0.92 -25.90
C ALA A 53 18.17 2.26 -25.34
N VAL A 54 17.94 3.33 -26.10
CA VAL A 54 18.05 4.72 -25.64
C VAL A 54 16.64 5.25 -25.51
N VAL A 55 16.31 5.84 -24.35
CA VAL A 55 14.97 6.34 -24.04
C VAL A 55 15.08 7.78 -23.56
N ASN A 56 14.82 8.75 -24.42
CA ASN A 56 15.08 10.17 -24.18
C ASN A 56 16.54 10.40 -23.70
N ASP A 57 16.71 10.76 -22.41
CA ASP A 57 18.01 11.01 -21.78
C ASP A 57 18.57 9.77 -21.04
N GLY A 58 17.81 8.67 -20.99
CA GLY A 58 18.18 7.43 -20.32
C GLY A 58 18.62 6.33 -21.28
N VAL A 59 19.20 5.28 -20.72
CA VAL A 59 19.63 4.09 -21.47
C VAL A 59 19.21 2.84 -20.72
N ILE A 60 18.94 1.76 -21.46
CA ILE A 60 18.71 0.41 -20.90
C ILE A 60 19.88 -0.45 -21.36
N MET A 61 20.52 -1.11 -20.40
CA MET A 61 21.66 -1.96 -20.63
C MET A 61 21.25 -3.40 -20.93
N ARG A 62 22.08 -4.13 -21.65
CA ARG A 62 21.83 -5.54 -21.98
C ARG A 62 21.81 -6.43 -20.74
N SER A 63 22.67 -6.15 -19.77
CA SER A 63 22.67 -6.86 -18.49
C SER A 63 21.32 -6.71 -17.77
N GLU A 64 20.80 -5.49 -17.65
CA GLU A 64 19.51 -5.22 -17.00
C GLU A 64 18.35 -5.97 -17.70
N LEU A 65 18.35 -5.96 -19.04
CA LEU A 65 17.35 -6.72 -19.81
C LEU A 65 17.45 -8.23 -19.54
N ASN A 66 18.68 -8.77 -19.57
CA ASN A 66 18.89 -10.20 -19.34
C ASN A 66 18.49 -10.62 -17.92
N ASP A 67 18.84 -9.83 -16.90
CA ASP A 67 18.47 -10.08 -15.52
C ASP A 67 16.95 -10.06 -15.34
N ARG A 68 16.28 -9.09 -15.99
CA ARG A 68 14.81 -9.01 -15.93
C ARG A 68 14.13 -10.18 -16.64
N VAL A 69 14.66 -10.61 -17.78
CA VAL A 69 14.17 -11.79 -18.49
C VAL A 69 14.35 -13.04 -17.65
N ALA A 70 15.54 -13.24 -17.05
CA ALA A 70 15.83 -14.39 -16.19
C ALA A 70 14.91 -14.44 -14.97
N GLN A 71 14.62 -13.30 -14.34
CA GLN A 71 13.66 -13.22 -13.22
C GLN A 71 12.26 -13.68 -13.65
N ILE A 72 11.78 -13.23 -14.82
CA ILE A 72 10.46 -13.60 -15.35
C ILE A 72 10.42 -15.09 -15.68
N GLU A 73 11.48 -15.64 -16.27
CA GLU A 73 11.60 -17.07 -16.58
C GLU A 73 11.56 -17.94 -15.32
N GLN A 74 12.34 -17.58 -14.29
CA GLN A 74 12.33 -18.28 -13.01
C GLN A 74 10.94 -18.25 -12.35
N GLN A 75 10.30 -17.08 -12.36
CA GLN A 75 8.98 -16.92 -11.79
C GLN A 75 7.91 -17.73 -12.53
N ALA A 76 7.96 -17.76 -13.85
CA ALA A 76 7.03 -18.56 -14.65
C ALA A 76 7.24 -20.05 -14.43
N GLN A 77 8.48 -20.52 -14.36
CA GLN A 77 8.81 -21.92 -14.05
C GLN A 77 8.29 -22.35 -12.68
N ALA A 78 8.46 -21.49 -11.67
CA ALA A 78 7.94 -21.74 -10.32
C ALA A 78 6.41 -21.87 -10.27
N GLN A 79 5.70 -21.21 -11.18
CA GLN A 79 4.22 -21.20 -11.24
C GLN A 79 3.64 -22.17 -12.29
N GLY A 80 4.50 -22.90 -13.01
CA GLY A 80 4.05 -23.79 -14.10
C GLY A 80 3.47 -23.03 -15.30
N GLY A 81 3.85 -21.75 -15.47
CA GLY A 81 3.41 -20.91 -16.57
C GLY A 81 4.14 -21.19 -17.88
N THR A 82 3.48 -20.93 -19.01
CA THR A 82 4.10 -20.98 -20.35
C THR A 82 4.52 -19.58 -20.77
N LEU A 83 5.76 -19.46 -21.25
CA LEU A 83 6.31 -18.20 -21.74
C LEU A 83 6.34 -18.17 -23.28
N PRO A 84 6.32 -16.97 -23.87
CA PRO A 84 6.60 -16.81 -25.30
C PRO A 84 8.03 -17.30 -25.66
N PRO A 85 8.34 -17.55 -26.94
CA PRO A 85 9.70 -17.82 -27.37
C PRO A 85 10.68 -16.75 -26.92
N GLY A 86 11.93 -17.11 -26.60
CA GLY A 86 12.90 -16.24 -25.95
C GLY A 86 13.07 -14.84 -26.58
N SER A 87 13.13 -14.74 -27.93
CA SER A 87 13.20 -13.43 -28.61
C SER A 87 11.94 -12.57 -28.44
N ALA A 88 10.76 -13.19 -28.42
CA ALA A 88 9.50 -12.49 -28.17
C ALA A 88 9.39 -12.05 -26.71
N LEU A 89 9.85 -12.88 -25.76
CA LEU A 89 9.91 -12.52 -24.35
C LEU A 89 10.85 -11.33 -24.13
N GLN A 90 12.06 -11.36 -24.70
CA GLN A 90 13.01 -10.25 -24.61
C GLN A 90 12.42 -8.94 -25.15
N ALA A 91 11.74 -8.98 -26.30
CA ALA A 91 11.11 -7.80 -26.88
C ALA A 91 9.99 -7.24 -25.98
N GLN A 92 9.16 -8.11 -25.38
CA GLN A 92 8.10 -7.69 -24.46
C GLN A 92 8.67 -7.09 -23.17
N VAL A 93 9.71 -7.71 -22.62
CA VAL A 93 10.37 -7.21 -21.41
C VAL A 93 11.02 -5.87 -21.68
N LEU A 94 11.73 -5.72 -22.80
CA LEU A 94 12.35 -4.45 -23.19
C LEU A 94 11.32 -3.34 -23.36
N GLU A 95 10.19 -3.60 -24.02
CA GLU A 95 9.13 -2.60 -24.18
C GLU A 95 8.55 -2.18 -22.81
N ARG A 96 8.41 -3.11 -21.88
CA ARG A 96 8.01 -2.79 -20.51
C ARG A 96 9.05 -1.92 -19.82
N MET A 97 10.34 -2.25 -19.90
CA MET A 97 11.42 -1.46 -19.32
C MET A 97 11.49 -0.04 -19.92
N ILE A 98 11.24 0.10 -21.22
CA ILE A 98 11.14 1.41 -21.90
C ILE A 98 10.00 2.24 -21.29
N LEU A 99 8.81 1.66 -21.12
CA LEU A 99 7.67 2.35 -20.51
C LEU A 99 7.93 2.73 -19.05
N ASP A 100 8.58 1.85 -18.29
CA ASP A 100 8.93 2.11 -16.88
C ASP A 100 9.94 3.28 -16.80
N GLU A 101 10.96 3.31 -17.68
CA GLU A 101 11.95 4.40 -17.76
C GLU A 101 11.28 5.75 -18.11
N ILE A 102 10.37 5.77 -19.11
CA ILE A 102 9.61 6.98 -19.46
C ILE A 102 8.82 7.50 -18.25
N GLN A 103 8.16 6.63 -17.49
CA GLN A 103 7.39 7.00 -16.31
C GLN A 103 8.29 7.54 -15.19
N LEU A 104 9.46 6.94 -14.95
CA LEU A 104 10.43 7.44 -13.97
C LEU A 104 10.98 8.81 -14.36
N GLN A 105 11.25 9.05 -15.63
CA GLN A 105 11.64 10.36 -16.14
C GLN A 105 10.51 11.39 -15.96
N LEU A 106 9.26 11.01 -16.14
CA LEU A 106 8.09 11.87 -15.84
C LEU A 106 7.99 12.18 -14.35
N ALA A 107 8.25 11.20 -13.46
CA ALA A 107 8.31 11.43 -12.01
C ALA A 107 9.36 12.49 -11.67
N ASN A 108 10.58 12.31 -12.18
CA ASN A 108 11.69 13.24 -11.96
C ASN A 108 11.38 14.65 -12.47
N ARG A 109 10.86 14.78 -13.69
CA ARG A 109 10.44 16.08 -14.26
C ARG A 109 9.32 16.77 -13.48
N SER A 110 8.47 15.97 -12.83
CA SER A 110 7.37 16.46 -11.99
C SER A 110 7.78 16.70 -10.53
N ASN A 111 9.06 16.56 -10.18
CA ASN A 111 9.60 16.63 -8.82
C ASN A 111 8.86 15.70 -7.84
N LEU A 112 8.41 14.53 -8.30
CA LEU A 112 7.84 13.52 -7.43
C LEU A 112 8.97 12.77 -6.72
N SER A 113 8.80 12.55 -5.43
CA SER A 113 9.76 11.80 -4.61
C SER A 113 9.02 11.00 -3.55
N ILE A 114 9.57 9.86 -3.19
CA ILE A 114 9.08 9.03 -2.08
C ILE A 114 10.05 9.22 -0.91
N ASP A 115 9.53 9.69 0.21
CA ASP A 115 10.34 9.84 1.42
C ASP A 115 10.59 8.48 2.10
N ASP A 116 11.63 8.43 2.93
CA ASP A 116 12.02 7.18 3.59
C ASP A 116 10.98 6.69 4.61
N THR A 117 10.15 7.57 5.15
CA THR A 117 9.07 7.20 6.08
C THR A 117 7.98 6.43 5.34
N GLU A 118 7.58 6.93 4.18
CA GLU A 118 6.61 6.29 3.31
C GLU A 118 7.13 4.96 2.77
N LEU A 119 8.38 4.93 2.30
CA LEU A 119 9.04 3.70 1.85
C LEU A 119 9.12 2.66 2.96
N ASN A 120 9.52 3.04 4.19
CA ASN A 120 9.57 2.12 5.32
C ASN A 120 8.19 1.60 5.73
N ARG A 121 7.15 2.40 5.57
CA ARG A 121 5.76 1.97 5.79
C ARG A 121 5.36 0.91 4.76
N GLN A 122 5.69 1.15 3.49
CA GLN A 122 5.40 0.19 2.42
C GLN A 122 6.15 -1.13 2.63
N LEU A 123 7.43 -1.08 3.00
CA LEU A 123 8.21 -2.28 3.34
C LEU A 123 7.59 -3.09 4.48
N ARG A 124 7.15 -2.43 5.55
CA ARG A 124 6.44 -3.10 6.64
C ARG A 124 5.14 -3.76 6.17
N THR A 125 4.36 -3.05 5.37
CA THR A 125 3.12 -3.59 4.80
C THR A 125 3.38 -4.84 3.96
N ILE A 126 4.47 -4.84 3.16
CA ILE A 126 4.87 -6.02 2.37
C ILE A 126 5.30 -7.18 3.29
N ALA A 127 6.12 -6.90 4.31
CA ALA A 127 6.55 -7.91 5.27
C ALA A 127 5.34 -8.52 6.02
N GLU A 128 4.45 -7.69 6.55
CA GLU A 128 3.23 -8.11 7.25
C GLU A 128 2.29 -8.93 6.35
N SER A 129 2.16 -8.55 5.07
CA SER A 129 1.35 -9.29 4.09
C SER A 129 1.92 -10.71 3.84
N ASN A 130 3.20 -10.91 4.09
CA ASN A 130 3.87 -12.19 4.04
C ASN A 130 3.98 -12.88 5.42
N ASN A 131 3.34 -12.35 6.45
CA ASN A 131 3.41 -12.80 7.85
C ASN A 131 4.85 -12.78 8.41
N MET A 132 5.64 -11.78 8.04
CA MET A 132 7.02 -11.59 8.44
C MET A 132 7.19 -10.27 9.20
N THR A 133 8.17 -10.23 10.10
CA THR A 133 8.73 -8.95 10.57
C THR A 133 9.63 -8.36 9.47
N LEU A 134 9.98 -7.08 9.59
CA LEU A 134 10.88 -6.43 8.63
C LEU A 134 12.26 -7.11 8.59
N ASP A 135 12.78 -7.56 9.74
CA ASP A 135 14.06 -8.28 9.83
C ASP A 135 13.97 -9.67 9.18
N GLN A 136 12.86 -10.38 9.36
CA GLN A 136 12.63 -11.66 8.69
C GLN A 136 12.52 -11.48 7.17
N PHE A 137 11.88 -10.42 6.73
CA PHE A 137 11.78 -10.06 5.31
C PHE A 137 13.17 -9.74 4.73
N ALA A 138 13.99 -8.93 5.42
CA ALA A 138 15.36 -8.64 5.01
C ALA A 138 16.20 -9.90 4.85
N ASN A 139 16.18 -10.81 5.85
CA ASN A 139 16.89 -12.08 5.80
C ASN A 139 16.41 -13.00 4.66
N ALA A 140 15.10 -12.99 4.35
CA ALA A 140 14.55 -13.77 3.24
C ALA A 140 15.02 -13.24 1.88
N VAL A 141 15.04 -11.92 1.72
CA VAL A 141 15.56 -11.24 0.52
C VAL A 141 17.04 -11.55 0.30
N GLU A 142 17.86 -11.52 1.37
CA GLU A 142 19.29 -11.86 1.30
C GLU A 142 19.52 -13.35 0.97
N ALA A 143 18.67 -14.23 1.49
CA ALA A 143 18.72 -15.65 1.15
C ALA A 143 18.39 -15.94 -0.32
N ASP A 144 17.55 -15.09 -0.94
CA ASP A 144 17.22 -15.13 -2.38
C ASP A 144 18.29 -14.44 -3.25
N GLY A 145 19.39 -13.94 -2.64
CA GLY A 145 20.52 -13.35 -3.35
C GLY A 145 20.40 -11.89 -3.70
N MET A 146 19.37 -11.19 -3.20
CA MET A 146 19.19 -9.74 -3.35
C MET A 146 19.60 -9.02 -2.07
N THR A 147 20.00 -7.76 -2.20
CA THR A 147 20.21 -6.91 -1.01
C THR A 147 18.94 -6.17 -0.62
N LEU A 148 18.77 -5.89 0.66
CA LEU A 148 17.66 -5.04 1.11
C LEU A 148 17.69 -3.66 0.44
N ALA A 149 18.87 -3.14 0.10
CA ALA A 149 19.03 -1.86 -0.58
C ALA A 149 18.44 -1.89 -2.00
N GLU A 150 18.69 -2.96 -2.75
CA GLU A 150 18.12 -3.16 -4.09
C GLU A 150 16.60 -3.25 -4.03
N VAL A 151 16.06 -4.05 -3.11
CA VAL A 151 14.60 -4.18 -2.93
C VAL A 151 13.96 -2.84 -2.52
N ARG A 152 14.62 -2.05 -1.68
CA ARG A 152 14.16 -0.71 -1.31
C ARG A 152 14.07 0.21 -2.53
N GLU A 153 15.06 0.14 -3.41
CA GLU A 153 15.08 0.96 -4.63
C GLU A 153 14.01 0.52 -5.62
N ASP A 154 13.81 -0.78 -5.79
CA ASP A 154 12.74 -1.32 -6.64
C ASP A 154 11.35 -0.90 -6.15
N ILE A 155 11.11 -0.99 -4.85
CA ILE A 155 9.85 -0.53 -4.24
C ILE A 155 9.68 0.98 -4.42
N ARG A 156 10.74 1.78 -4.25
CA ARG A 156 10.71 3.23 -4.47
C ARG A 156 10.32 3.55 -5.91
N ARG A 157 10.92 2.88 -6.89
CA ARG A 157 10.59 3.02 -8.32
C ARG A 157 9.12 2.68 -8.59
N GLU A 158 8.64 1.58 -8.03
CA GLU A 158 7.24 1.17 -8.19
C GLU A 158 6.26 2.16 -7.55
N MET A 159 6.59 2.70 -6.39
CA MET A 159 5.80 3.75 -5.74
C MET A 159 5.77 5.03 -6.57
N LEU A 160 6.91 5.46 -7.12
CA LEU A 160 6.99 6.63 -8.02
C LEU A 160 6.13 6.43 -9.26
N MET A 161 6.22 5.28 -9.92
CA MET A 161 5.40 4.98 -11.09
C MET A 161 3.91 5.00 -10.75
N ARG A 162 3.50 4.39 -9.63
CA ARG A 162 2.11 4.45 -9.16
C ARG A 162 1.64 5.89 -8.91
N GLN A 163 2.49 6.72 -8.32
CA GLN A 163 2.16 8.11 -8.03
C GLN A 163 1.99 8.93 -9.32
N VAL A 164 2.86 8.72 -10.33
CA VAL A 164 2.72 9.32 -11.67
C VAL A 164 1.42 8.88 -12.32
N GLN A 165 1.16 7.57 -12.36
CA GLN A 165 -0.05 7.01 -12.95
C GLN A 165 -1.31 7.57 -12.28
N GLN A 166 -1.35 7.58 -10.95
CA GLN A 166 -2.48 8.11 -10.18
C GLN A 166 -2.71 9.59 -10.49
N ARG A 167 -1.64 10.39 -10.58
CA ARG A 167 -1.73 11.82 -10.88
C ARG A 167 -2.21 12.08 -12.30
N GLN A 168 -1.71 11.33 -13.28
CA GLN A 168 -2.00 11.53 -14.70
C GLN A 168 -3.37 10.97 -15.09
N VAL A 169 -3.66 9.75 -14.67
CA VAL A 169 -4.90 9.03 -15.01
C VAL A 169 -6.06 9.46 -14.12
N GLY A 170 -5.81 9.65 -12.81
CA GLY A 170 -6.86 10.00 -11.86
C GLY A 170 -7.58 11.32 -12.17
N GLN A 171 -6.89 12.27 -12.79
CA GLN A 171 -7.47 13.55 -13.20
C GLN A 171 -8.31 13.45 -14.48
N ARG A 172 -8.10 12.43 -15.30
CA ARG A 172 -8.79 12.23 -16.58
C ARG A 172 -10.06 11.39 -16.44
N VAL A 173 -10.19 10.65 -15.32
CA VAL A 173 -11.32 9.74 -15.09
C VAL A 173 -12.33 10.37 -14.16
N SER A 174 -13.59 10.40 -14.61
CA SER A 174 -14.73 10.80 -13.80
C SER A 174 -15.87 9.78 -13.92
N VAL A 175 -16.66 9.64 -12.85
CA VAL A 175 -17.84 8.77 -12.82
C VAL A 175 -19.03 9.60 -12.39
N SER A 176 -20.01 9.76 -13.27
CA SER A 176 -21.23 10.48 -12.96
C SER A 176 -22.28 9.55 -12.30
N ASP A 177 -23.22 10.15 -11.56
CA ASP A 177 -24.34 9.39 -10.98
C ASP A 177 -25.19 8.68 -12.05
N ARG A 178 -25.26 9.25 -13.26
CA ARG A 178 -25.95 8.60 -14.39
C ARG A 178 -25.25 7.32 -14.84
N ASP A 179 -23.92 7.28 -14.79
CA ASP A 179 -23.17 6.07 -15.11
C ASP A 179 -23.44 4.97 -14.09
N VAL A 180 -23.46 5.34 -12.81
CA VAL A 180 -23.79 4.44 -11.70
C VAL A 180 -25.21 3.90 -11.86
N GLN A 181 -26.18 4.78 -12.08
CA GLN A 181 -27.58 4.36 -12.22
C GLN A 181 -27.78 3.43 -13.41
N ARG A 182 -27.15 3.69 -14.56
CA ARG A 182 -27.22 2.82 -15.75
C ARG A 182 -26.72 1.41 -15.44
N VAL A 183 -25.64 1.26 -14.70
CA VAL A 183 -25.09 -0.07 -14.33
C VAL A 183 -26.01 -0.77 -13.33
N LEU A 184 -26.59 -0.03 -12.37
CA LEU A 184 -27.53 -0.58 -11.40
C LEU A 184 -28.81 -1.09 -12.10
N ASP A 185 -29.33 -0.34 -13.08
CA ASP A 185 -30.51 -0.72 -13.86
C ASP A 185 -30.24 -2.00 -14.68
N GLN A 186 -29.03 -2.13 -15.24
CA GLN A 186 -28.61 -3.31 -16.00
C GLN A 186 -28.43 -4.56 -15.12
N GLN A 187 -27.94 -4.38 -13.88
CA GLN A 187 -27.75 -5.50 -12.94
C GLN A 187 -29.05 -6.02 -12.34
N GLY A 188 -30.13 -5.24 -12.44
CA GLY A 188 -31.42 -5.59 -11.83
C GLY A 188 -31.37 -5.69 -10.31
N ASN A 189 -32.49 -6.09 -9.71
CA ASN A 189 -32.62 -6.19 -8.24
C ASN A 189 -32.14 -7.57 -7.70
N GLN A 190 -31.06 -8.12 -8.29
CA GLN A 190 -30.54 -9.42 -7.88
C GLN A 190 -29.80 -9.30 -6.54
N ASN A 191 -30.37 -9.96 -5.54
CA ASN A 191 -29.79 -10.27 -4.21
C ASN A 191 -28.94 -9.15 -3.58
N SER A 192 -29.63 -8.14 -3.05
CA SER A 192 -28.98 -7.24 -2.10
C SER A 192 -29.09 -7.85 -0.71
N ASP A 193 -28.00 -8.39 -0.20
CA ASP A 193 -27.84 -8.52 1.24
C ASP A 193 -28.10 -7.14 1.84
N GLN A 194 -29.09 -7.04 2.72
CA GLN A 194 -29.46 -5.76 3.30
C GLN A 194 -28.34 -5.28 4.23
N ALA A 195 -27.63 -4.24 3.81
CA ALA A 195 -26.63 -3.61 4.65
C ALA A 195 -27.30 -2.56 5.54
N PHE A 196 -27.11 -2.73 6.85
CA PHE A 196 -27.55 -1.76 7.84
C PHE A 196 -26.34 -1.15 8.52
N VAL A 197 -26.39 0.16 8.72
CA VAL A 197 -25.46 0.88 9.59
C VAL A 197 -26.24 1.35 10.82
N GLU A 198 -25.68 1.14 11.99
CA GLU A 198 -26.20 1.74 13.20
C GLU A 198 -25.77 3.20 13.24
N GLU A 199 -26.73 4.11 13.35
CA GLU A 199 -26.50 5.53 13.58
C GLU A 199 -26.91 5.85 15.02
N ILE A 200 -26.06 6.60 15.69
CA ILE A 200 -26.21 6.97 17.10
C ILE A 200 -26.36 8.48 17.17
N ARG A 201 -27.49 8.95 17.67
CA ARG A 201 -27.67 10.36 17.99
C ARG A 201 -27.07 10.63 19.35
N ALA A 202 -26.12 11.56 19.39
CA ALA A 202 -25.34 11.84 20.56
C ALA A 202 -25.13 13.34 20.75
N ARG A 203 -24.85 13.70 22.00
CA ARG A 203 -24.36 15.02 22.39
C ARG A 203 -23.18 14.89 23.32
N HIS A 204 -22.33 15.91 23.39
CA HIS A 204 -21.15 15.87 24.22
C HIS A 204 -20.77 17.22 24.82
N VAL A 205 -19.94 17.17 25.84
CA VAL A 205 -19.18 18.30 26.38
C VAL A 205 -17.70 17.95 26.25
N LEU A 206 -16.94 18.78 25.55
CA LEU A 206 -15.49 18.64 25.44
C LEU A 206 -14.79 19.56 26.43
N VAL A 207 -13.85 19.02 27.19
CA VAL A 207 -12.90 19.77 27.98
C VAL A 207 -11.52 19.59 27.40
N GLU A 208 -11.04 20.60 26.66
CA GLU A 208 -9.76 20.54 25.94
C GLU A 208 -8.56 20.59 26.90
N LEU A 209 -7.46 19.95 26.44
CA LEU A 209 -6.14 20.18 27.01
C LEU A 209 -5.52 21.43 26.38
N THR A 210 -5.13 22.38 27.20
CA THR A 210 -4.50 23.63 26.75
C THR A 210 -3.17 23.85 27.46
N PRO A 211 -2.30 24.72 26.98
CA PRO A 211 -1.06 25.04 27.70
C PRO A 211 -1.28 25.51 29.15
N THR A 212 -2.46 26.05 29.45
CA THR A 212 -2.84 26.54 30.77
C THR A 212 -3.74 25.58 31.57
N ARG A 213 -4.20 24.49 30.96
CA ARG A 213 -5.05 23.48 31.59
C ARG A 213 -4.38 22.10 31.49
N SER A 214 -3.83 21.64 32.61
CA SER A 214 -3.21 20.30 32.68
C SER A 214 -4.22 19.18 32.46
N GLU A 215 -3.73 17.98 32.18
CA GLU A 215 -4.56 16.78 32.01
C GLU A 215 -5.40 16.49 33.24
N GLU A 216 -4.83 16.62 34.44
CA GLU A 216 -5.55 16.43 35.71
C GLU A 216 -6.69 17.44 35.90
N GLN A 217 -6.42 18.72 35.55
CA GLN A 217 -7.43 19.78 35.60
C GLN A 217 -8.55 19.55 34.58
N ALA A 218 -8.20 19.13 33.35
CA ALA A 218 -9.20 18.81 32.35
C ALA A 218 -10.08 17.62 32.74
N ARG A 219 -9.47 16.55 33.29
CA ARG A 219 -10.20 15.40 33.83
C ARG A 219 -11.12 15.76 35.01
N ALA A 220 -10.61 16.54 35.95
CA ALA A 220 -11.41 16.97 37.10
C ALA A 220 -12.59 17.83 36.65
N ARG A 221 -12.41 18.74 35.69
CA ARG A 221 -13.49 19.54 35.11
C ARG A 221 -14.52 18.66 34.37
N ALA A 222 -14.09 17.68 33.62
CA ALA A 222 -14.99 16.75 32.96
C ALA A 222 -15.79 15.88 33.97
N GLN A 223 -15.18 15.53 35.09
CA GLN A 223 -15.88 14.86 36.20
C GLN A 223 -16.94 15.76 36.83
N ASP A 224 -16.64 17.06 37.07
CA ASP A 224 -17.63 18.02 37.57
C ASP A 224 -18.82 18.18 36.61
N VAL A 225 -18.53 18.31 35.30
CA VAL A 225 -19.55 18.31 34.25
C VAL A 225 -20.44 17.08 34.33
N ARG A 226 -19.82 15.88 34.36
CA ARG A 226 -20.58 14.62 34.52
C ARG A 226 -21.46 14.61 35.78
N GLN A 227 -20.92 15.02 36.91
CA GLN A 227 -21.66 15.04 38.18
C GLN A 227 -22.87 15.98 38.11
N ARG A 228 -22.74 17.16 37.53
CA ARG A 228 -23.87 18.10 37.32
C ARG A 228 -24.95 17.48 36.46
N LEU A 229 -24.56 16.83 35.35
CA LEU A 229 -25.50 16.16 34.45
C LEU A 229 -26.23 15.00 35.16
N GLN A 230 -25.53 14.21 36.00
CA GLN A 230 -26.15 13.14 36.81
C GLN A 230 -27.08 13.67 37.89
N GLN A 231 -26.87 14.90 38.36
CA GLN A 231 -27.77 15.58 39.33
C GLN A 231 -28.98 16.23 38.62
N GLY A 232 -29.11 16.05 37.28
CA GLY A 232 -30.27 16.51 36.55
C GLY A 232 -30.12 17.92 35.94
N ALA A 233 -28.89 18.46 35.84
CA ALA A 233 -28.66 19.70 35.10
C ALA A 233 -28.98 19.49 33.61
N ASP A 234 -29.56 20.53 33.01
CA ASP A 234 -29.85 20.51 31.58
C ASP A 234 -28.55 20.42 30.73
N PHE A 235 -28.46 19.38 29.91
CA PHE A 235 -27.26 19.09 29.13
C PHE A 235 -26.89 20.25 28.21
N ALA A 236 -27.88 20.87 27.57
CA ALA A 236 -27.61 21.97 26.63
C ALA A 236 -27.03 23.19 27.35
N SER A 237 -27.50 23.47 28.57
CA SER A 237 -26.96 24.56 29.40
C SER A 237 -25.54 24.27 29.84
N VAL A 238 -25.29 23.04 30.32
CA VAL A 238 -23.95 22.59 30.70
C VAL A 238 -22.98 22.63 29.49
N ALA A 239 -23.42 22.19 28.32
CA ALA A 239 -22.58 22.24 27.11
C ALA A 239 -22.20 23.69 26.71
N ARG A 240 -23.16 24.62 26.78
CA ARG A 240 -22.88 26.03 26.52
C ARG A 240 -21.91 26.67 27.50
N GLU A 241 -21.93 26.24 28.76
CA GLU A 241 -21.10 26.80 29.83
C GLU A 241 -19.73 26.18 29.91
N PHE A 242 -19.61 24.89 29.65
CA PHE A 242 -18.41 24.10 29.98
C PHE A 242 -17.68 23.54 28.74
N SER A 243 -18.36 23.40 27.60
CA SER A 243 -17.75 22.79 26.42
C SER A 243 -16.79 23.74 25.70
N ASP A 244 -15.59 23.26 25.46
CA ASP A 244 -14.59 23.94 24.64
C ASP A 244 -14.78 23.61 23.13
N ASP A 245 -15.71 22.71 22.74
CA ASP A 245 -16.07 22.46 21.34
C ASP A 245 -16.98 23.56 20.81
N SER A 246 -16.40 24.56 20.16
CA SER A 246 -17.13 25.68 19.57
C SER A 246 -18.13 25.27 18.49
N GLY A 247 -17.98 24.10 17.89
CA GLY A 247 -18.87 23.59 16.83
C GLY A 247 -20.22 23.12 17.39
N SER A 248 -20.24 22.49 18.54
CA SER A 248 -21.45 21.92 19.14
C SER A 248 -21.94 22.66 20.39
N ALA A 249 -21.07 23.34 21.15
CA ALA A 249 -21.39 23.97 22.41
C ALA A 249 -22.64 24.88 22.35
N LEU A 250 -22.71 25.77 21.34
CA LEU A 250 -23.83 26.70 21.16
C LEU A 250 -25.16 25.98 20.85
N ASN A 251 -25.07 24.80 20.25
CA ASN A 251 -26.22 23.93 19.94
C ASN A 251 -26.50 22.91 21.07
N GLY A 252 -26.02 23.18 22.29
CA GLY A 252 -26.25 22.29 23.42
C GLY A 252 -25.43 21.00 23.44
N GLY A 253 -24.31 20.98 22.70
CA GLY A 253 -23.41 19.84 22.56
C GLY A 253 -23.88 18.81 21.54
N GLU A 254 -24.94 19.08 20.77
CA GLU A 254 -25.50 18.13 19.80
C GLU A 254 -24.53 17.85 18.65
N LEU A 255 -24.31 16.57 18.35
CA LEU A 255 -23.56 16.08 17.21
C LEU A 255 -24.46 15.55 16.09
N GLY A 256 -25.76 15.41 16.37
CA GLY A 256 -26.69 14.77 15.48
C GLY A 256 -26.47 13.27 15.34
N TRP A 257 -26.81 12.72 14.19
CA TRP A 257 -26.62 11.30 13.88
C TRP A 257 -25.18 11.01 13.46
N VAL A 258 -24.48 10.21 14.25
CA VAL A 258 -23.08 9.81 14.06
C VAL A 258 -23.06 8.38 13.51
N ARG A 259 -22.27 8.17 12.45
CA ARG A 259 -21.98 6.86 11.85
C ARG A 259 -20.62 6.34 12.33
N PRO A 260 -20.40 5.01 12.32
CA PRO A 260 -19.08 4.43 12.55
C PRO A 260 -18.01 5.07 11.65
N GLY A 261 -16.85 5.39 12.24
CA GLY A 261 -15.72 6.02 11.54
C GLY A 261 -15.80 7.54 11.40
N GLN A 262 -16.85 8.20 11.92
CA GLN A 262 -16.96 9.67 11.89
C GLN A 262 -16.37 10.37 13.11
N THR A 263 -16.03 9.61 14.16
CA THR A 263 -15.46 10.14 15.41
C THR A 263 -14.11 9.49 15.71
N VAL A 264 -13.38 10.08 16.66
CA VAL A 264 -12.12 9.49 17.11
C VAL A 264 -12.35 8.16 17.83
N PRO A 265 -11.40 7.18 17.77
CA PRO A 265 -11.64 5.81 18.23
C PRO A 265 -12.16 5.71 19.67
N ALA A 266 -11.59 6.47 20.61
CA ALA A 266 -12.02 6.43 22.00
C ALA A 266 -13.48 6.94 22.21
N PHE A 267 -13.90 7.92 21.41
CA PHE A 267 -15.27 8.44 21.42
C PHE A 267 -16.22 7.40 20.80
N GLU A 268 -15.83 6.78 19.70
CA GLU A 268 -16.62 5.74 19.04
C GLU A 268 -16.83 4.52 19.92
N GLU A 269 -15.79 4.06 20.62
CA GLU A 269 -15.89 2.98 21.62
C GLU A 269 -16.89 3.33 22.74
N ALA A 270 -16.84 4.56 23.22
CA ALA A 270 -17.80 5.02 24.23
C ALA A 270 -19.24 5.04 23.68
N LEU A 271 -19.44 5.52 22.45
CA LEU A 271 -20.76 5.48 21.81
C LEU A 271 -21.30 4.06 21.69
N GLN A 272 -20.46 3.08 21.39
CA GLN A 272 -20.90 1.68 21.25
C GLN A 272 -21.32 1.04 22.58
N THR A 273 -20.68 1.44 23.67
CA THR A 273 -20.90 0.83 25.02
C THR A 273 -22.01 1.49 25.83
N LEU A 274 -22.32 2.77 25.56
CA LEU A 274 -23.33 3.52 26.29
C LEU A 274 -24.76 3.09 25.92
N ASN A 275 -25.63 3.00 26.89
CA ASN A 275 -27.07 2.88 26.64
C ASN A 275 -27.69 4.24 26.29
N VAL A 276 -28.89 4.21 25.70
CA VAL A 276 -29.67 5.43 25.47
C VAL A 276 -29.97 6.14 26.77
N ASN A 277 -29.83 7.46 26.82
CA ASN A 277 -29.92 8.35 27.97
C ASN A 277 -28.86 8.09 29.06
N GLN A 278 -27.77 7.43 28.71
CA GLN A 278 -26.65 7.22 29.63
C GLN A 278 -25.55 8.24 29.37
N ILE A 279 -25.04 8.84 30.44
CA ILE A 279 -23.93 9.77 30.48
C ILE A 279 -22.63 8.97 30.72
N SER A 280 -21.65 9.17 29.89
CA SER A 280 -20.35 8.48 29.98
C SER A 280 -19.53 8.89 31.19
N GLU A 281 -18.53 8.06 31.54
CA GLU A 281 -17.34 8.55 32.24
C GLU A 281 -16.60 9.53 31.34
N PRO A 282 -15.73 10.42 31.89
CA PRO A 282 -14.84 11.23 31.03
C PRO A 282 -13.99 10.37 30.10
N VAL A 283 -14.24 10.47 28.80
CA VAL A 283 -13.56 9.71 27.74
C VAL A 283 -12.36 10.52 27.24
N ARG A 284 -11.16 9.96 27.32
CA ARG A 284 -9.92 10.60 26.87
C ARG A 284 -9.73 10.46 25.37
N SER A 285 -9.54 11.57 24.67
CA SER A 285 -9.15 11.60 23.26
C SER A 285 -7.92 12.51 23.04
N GLN A 286 -7.46 12.60 21.78
CA GLN A 286 -6.39 13.55 21.42
C GLN A 286 -6.77 15.02 21.66
N PHE A 287 -8.05 15.36 21.71
CA PHE A 287 -8.54 16.73 21.92
C PHE A 287 -8.70 17.09 23.41
N GLY A 288 -8.89 16.11 24.27
CA GLY A 288 -9.17 16.32 25.69
C GLY A 288 -10.06 15.25 26.26
N TYR A 289 -10.92 15.65 27.19
CA TYR A 289 -11.90 14.78 27.85
C TYR A 289 -13.30 15.10 27.35
N HIS A 290 -14.03 14.06 26.94
CA HIS A 290 -15.42 14.15 26.51
C HIS A 290 -16.33 13.56 27.56
N VAL A 291 -17.45 14.23 27.87
CA VAL A 291 -18.59 13.66 28.54
C VAL A 291 -19.70 13.52 27.51
N ILE A 292 -20.12 12.30 27.27
CA ILE A 292 -20.96 11.90 26.13
C ILE A 292 -22.29 11.40 26.64
N GLU A 293 -23.36 11.72 25.94
CA GLU A 293 -24.67 11.12 26.13
C GLU A 293 -25.21 10.60 24.82
N VAL A 294 -25.73 9.38 24.82
CA VAL A 294 -26.43 8.79 23.68
C VAL A 294 -27.92 9.10 23.84
N GLU A 295 -28.51 9.84 22.90
CA GLU A 295 -29.92 10.18 22.91
C GLU A 295 -30.79 9.13 22.24
N GLU A 296 -30.33 8.58 21.12
CA GLU A 296 -31.11 7.65 20.30
C GLU A 296 -30.18 6.75 19.46
N ARG A 297 -30.65 5.55 19.13
CA ARG A 297 -30.01 4.62 18.21
C ARG A 297 -30.99 4.22 17.11
N ARG A 298 -30.55 4.20 15.87
CA ARG A 298 -31.34 3.67 14.76
C ARG A 298 -30.50 2.83 13.82
N ARG A 299 -31.17 1.91 13.16
CA ARG A 299 -30.54 1.13 12.07
C ARG A 299 -31.01 1.72 10.74
N GLN A 300 -30.07 2.26 10.00
CA GLN A 300 -30.33 2.80 8.67
C GLN A 300 -29.97 1.75 7.62
N ASN A 301 -30.92 1.48 6.69
CA ASN A 301 -30.62 0.63 5.56
C ASN A 301 -29.76 1.44 4.56
N VAL A 302 -28.52 1.04 4.35
CA VAL A 302 -27.57 1.67 3.45
C VAL A 302 -27.24 0.80 2.23
N THR A 303 -28.04 -0.23 1.98
CA THR A 303 -27.85 -1.16 0.87
C THR A 303 -27.71 -0.46 -0.46
N ASN A 304 -28.57 0.49 -0.73
CA ASN A 304 -28.54 1.24 -2.00
C ASN A 304 -27.29 2.14 -2.08
N GLU A 305 -26.94 2.84 -1.00
CA GLU A 305 -25.76 3.71 -0.94
C GLU A 305 -24.47 2.89 -1.09
N SER A 306 -24.35 1.80 -0.35
CA SER A 306 -23.20 0.89 -0.44
C SER A 306 -23.07 0.28 -1.84
N ARG A 307 -24.18 -0.11 -2.45
CA ARG A 307 -24.22 -0.67 -3.80
C ARG A 307 -23.83 0.38 -4.84
N GLN A 308 -24.35 1.61 -4.72
CA GLN A 308 -23.97 2.72 -5.59
C GLN A 308 -22.48 3.00 -5.51
N GLU A 309 -21.90 3.01 -4.30
CA GLU A 309 -20.48 3.26 -4.11
C GLU A 309 -19.61 2.12 -4.68
N GLN A 310 -20.00 0.85 -4.47
CA GLN A 310 -19.32 -0.29 -5.08
C GLN A 310 -19.33 -0.22 -6.61
N VAL A 311 -20.48 0.13 -7.19
CA VAL A 311 -20.63 0.31 -8.65
C VAL A 311 -19.79 1.49 -9.13
N ARG A 312 -19.79 2.62 -8.41
CA ARG A 312 -18.95 3.78 -8.72
C ARG A 312 -17.47 3.42 -8.75
N GLN A 313 -16.99 2.72 -7.73
CA GLN A 313 -15.61 2.25 -7.65
C GLN A 313 -15.28 1.26 -8.78
N ALA A 314 -16.17 0.34 -9.11
CA ALA A 314 -15.97 -0.61 -10.21
C ALA A 314 -15.88 0.11 -11.57
N ILE A 315 -16.76 1.10 -11.82
CA ILE A 315 -16.71 1.93 -13.05
C ILE A 315 -15.40 2.72 -13.09
N PHE A 316 -15.02 3.35 -11.96
CA PHE A 316 -13.78 4.13 -11.86
C PHE A 316 -12.57 3.26 -12.17
N GLN A 317 -12.44 2.10 -11.54
CA GLN A 317 -11.32 1.17 -11.77
C GLN A 317 -11.24 0.72 -13.24
N ARG A 318 -12.37 0.38 -13.84
CA ARG A 318 -12.38 0.00 -15.26
C ARG A 318 -11.92 1.15 -16.15
N ARG A 319 -12.47 2.35 -15.98
CA ARG A 319 -12.08 3.55 -16.76
C ARG A 319 -10.63 3.94 -16.50
N ALA A 320 -10.16 3.82 -15.28
CA ALA A 320 -8.77 4.10 -14.94
C ALA A 320 -7.81 3.12 -15.62
N ASN A 321 -8.16 1.84 -15.71
CA ASN A 321 -7.35 0.86 -16.43
C ASN A 321 -7.35 1.12 -17.93
N GLU A 322 -8.50 1.48 -18.52
CA GLU A 322 -8.61 1.85 -19.94
C GLU A 322 -7.78 3.10 -20.24
N GLU A 323 -7.92 4.14 -19.42
CA GLU A 323 -7.18 5.40 -19.56
C GLU A 323 -5.66 5.21 -19.34
N LEU A 324 -5.27 4.32 -18.41
CA LEU A 324 -3.86 3.98 -18.19
C LEU A 324 -3.21 3.42 -19.47
N GLN A 325 -3.91 2.53 -20.17
CA GLN A 325 -3.40 1.97 -21.43
C GLN A 325 -3.27 3.05 -22.52
N VAL A 326 -4.28 3.92 -22.64
CA VAL A 326 -4.23 5.05 -23.60
C VAL A 326 -3.07 5.98 -23.25
N TRP A 327 -2.95 6.37 -21.99
CA TRP A 327 -1.87 7.24 -21.53
C TRP A 327 -0.49 6.61 -21.72
N GLN A 328 -0.31 5.31 -21.48
CA GLN A 328 0.96 4.62 -21.72
C GLN A 328 1.33 4.64 -23.22
N GLN A 329 0.35 4.49 -24.11
CA GLN A 329 0.59 4.62 -25.56
C GLN A 329 0.96 6.05 -25.95
N GLU A 330 0.31 7.06 -25.37
CA GLU A 330 0.61 8.48 -25.57
C GLU A 330 2.08 8.78 -25.19
N ILE A 331 2.47 8.48 -23.96
CA ILE A 331 3.84 8.77 -23.49
C ILE A 331 4.90 7.98 -24.24
N ARG A 332 4.57 6.76 -24.70
CA ARG A 332 5.47 5.95 -25.55
C ARG A 332 5.66 6.56 -26.92
N ALA A 333 4.60 7.12 -27.52
CA ALA A 333 4.64 7.77 -28.82
C ALA A 333 5.37 9.12 -28.78
N GLU A 334 5.31 9.83 -27.67
CA GLU A 334 5.98 11.12 -27.46
C GLU A 334 7.47 10.97 -27.13
N ALA A 335 7.88 9.83 -26.60
CA ALA A 335 9.27 9.60 -26.20
C ALA A 335 10.16 9.27 -27.40
N PHE A 336 11.38 9.81 -27.39
CA PHE A 336 12.43 9.34 -28.28
C PHE A 336 12.94 7.98 -27.82
N VAL A 337 12.80 6.95 -28.65
CA VAL A 337 13.27 5.59 -28.35
C VAL A 337 14.03 5.01 -29.56
N ASP A 338 15.29 4.62 -29.30
CA ASP A 338 16.16 3.94 -30.25
C ASP A 338 16.53 2.54 -29.71
N VAL A 339 15.96 1.49 -30.30
CA VAL A 339 16.16 0.09 -29.90
C VAL A 339 17.31 -0.53 -30.68
N ARG A 340 18.25 -1.20 -29.96
CA ARG A 340 19.49 -1.79 -30.47
C ARG A 340 19.65 -3.26 -30.03
N LEU A 341 18.62 -4.06 -30.15
CA LEU A 341 18.61 -5.48 -29.76
C LEU A 341 19.60 -6.33 -30.57
#